data_5de502b09853936bd15b7c0a900377f5
#
_entry.id   5de502b09853936bd15b7c0a900377f5
#
_cell.length_a   1.000
_cell.length_b   1.000
_cell.length_c   1.000
_cell.angle_alpha   90.00
_cell.angle_beta   90.00
_cell.angle_gamma   90.00
#
_symmetry.space_group_name_H-M   'P 1'
#
loop_
_entity.id
_entity.type
_entity.pdbx_description
1 polymer ?
#
loop_
_entity_poly.entity_id
_entity_poly.type
_entity_poly.pdbx_seq_one_letter_code
_entity_poly.pdbx_strand_id
1 'polypeptide(L)'
;YISDKYKLPKAETDDLLTQTEQIGFIDSEELDNKQKLYFNGNLFRNTDANKISKVLESLSSEDQSKIRELNNSLETSGCVPYPTALKIMGTKLLEKVQSIGLFDLNSVSNGSEITYFITKPSSFSKYGNPLVEDALDLAKAFVASLSYGMIYSPSSRGKISMLTALLNRLINGYWVGPATAIGQDYQILEYKRVVEIVQDKQYPGRFSMRLLKKDVGEIALKVLNFGNASEDILLHGSKILSYEKPEKNREVTRKKQTFESKRSMVDTLRTLRNEI
;
A
#
# COMPACT_ATOMS: atom_id res chain seq x y z
N TYR A 1 -28.37 16.31 4.51
CA TYR A 1 -28.81 14.94 4.18
C TYR A 1 -28.49 13.93 5.29
N ILE A 2 -27.22 13.81 5.78
CA ILE A 2 -26.87 12.86 6.86
C ILE A 2 -27.60 13.25 8.14
N SER A 3 -27.49 14.51 8.56
CA SER A 3 -28.18 15.07 9.70
C SER A 3 -29.70 14.83 9.64
N ASP A 4 -30.33 15.09 8.50
CA ASP A 4 -31.78 14.93 8.31
C ASP A 4 -32.19 13.44 8.29
N LYS A 5 -31.42 12.59 7.60
CA LYS A 5 -31.70 11.15 7.48
C LYS A 5 -31.62 10.44 8.83
N TYR A 6 -30.66 10.82 9.67
CA TYR A 6 -30.41 10.16 10.96
C TYR A 6 -30.91 11.01 12.16
N LYS A 7 -31.60 12.13 11.90
CA LYS A 7 -32.15 13.04 12.92
C LYS A 7 -31.10 13.52 13.94
N LEU A 8 -29.89 13.84 13.45
CA LEU A 8 -28.79 14.33 14.26
C LEU A 8 -28.72 15.87 14.19
N PRO A 9 -28.29 16.57 15.26
CA PRO A 9 -28.01 18.00 15.21
C PRO A 9 -26.94 18.32 14.17
N LYS A 10 -27.14 19.35 13.33
CA LYS A 10 -26.21 19.71 12.24
C LYS A 10 -24.81 19.97 12.74
N ALA A 11 -24.63 20.75 13.81
CA ALA A 11 -23.33 21.11 14.36
C ALA A 11 -22.56 19.86 14.82
N GLU A 12 -23.22 18.94 15.52
CA GLU A 12 -22.61 17.69 15.98
C GLU A 12 -22.27 16.76 14.80
N THR A 13 -23.11 16.75 13.75
CA THR A 13 -22.85 15.96 12.54
C THR A 13 -21.63 16.47 11.81
N ASP A 14 -21.46 17.78 11.67
CA ASP A 14 -20.32 18.40 10.99
C ASP A 14 -19.00 18.16 11.78
N ASP A 15 -19.06 18.27 13.10
CA ASP A 15 -17.92 17.96 13.97
C ASP A 15 -17.51 16.48 13.89
N LEU A 16 -18.48 15.56 13.96
CA LEU A 16 -18.21 14.12 13.83
C LEU A 16 -17.62 13.76 12.46
N LEU A 17 -18.15 14.35 11.38
CA LEU A 17 -17.61 14.12 10.04
C LEU A 17 -16.19 14.66 9.92
N THR A 18 -15.90 15.84 10.49
CA THR A 18 -14.56 16.42 10.51
C THR A 18 -13.57 15.54 11.30
N GLN A 19 -13.97 15.08 12.48
CA GLN A 19 -13.15 14.21 13.31
C GLN A 19 -12.89 12.85 12.63
N THR A 20 -13.93 12.24 12.04
CA THR A 20 -13.80 10.96 11.33
C THR A 20 -12.96 11.06 10.05
N GLU A 21 -12.97 12.23 9.39
CA GLU A 21 -12.08 12.54 8.27
C GLU A 21 -10.62 12.70 8.75
N GLN A 22 -10.39 13.41 9.87
CA GLN A 22 -9.04 13.61 10.44
C GLN A 22 -8.36 12.30 10.88
N ILE A 23 -9.12 11.38 11.45
CA ILE A 23 -8.60 10.05 11.83
C ILE A 23 -8.51 9.07 10.64
N GLY A 24 -8.93 9.50 9.43
CA GLY A 24 -8.84 8.67 8.21
C GLY A 24 -9.91 7.56 8.13
N PHE A 25 -10.97 7.63 8.94
CA PHE A 25 -12.06 6.65 8.92
C PHE A 25 -12.99 6.85 7.71
N ILE A 26 -13.20 8.10 7.32
CA ILE A 26 -13.88 8.49 6.08
C ILE A 26 -13.01 9.44 5.27
N ASP A 27 -13.23 9.45 3.97
CA ASP A 27 -12.67 10.40 3.03
C ASP A 27 -13.76 11.33 2.52
N SER A 28 -13.40 12.53 2.06
CA SER A 28 -14.34 13.43 1.41
C SER A 28 -13.80 14.00 0.12
N GLU A 29 -14.72 14.36 -0.78
CA GLU A 29 -14.41 15.11 -2.01
C GLU A 29 -15.40 16.26 -2.14
N GLU A 30 -14.90 17.44 -2.48
CA GLU A 30 -15.72 18.63 -2.67
C GLU A 30 -16.34 18.62 -4.07
N LEU A 31 -17.67 18.81 -4.13
CA LEU A 31 -18.43 18.91 -5.36
C LEU A 31 -18.50 20.35 -5.83
N ASP A 32 -18.86 20.58 -7.12
CA ASP A 32 -18.93 21.89 -7.77
C ASP A 32 -19.79 22.95 -7.05
N ASN A 33 -20.75 22.50 -6.21
CA ASN A 33 -21.65 23.34 -5.44
C ASN A 33 -21.27 23.51 -3.97
N LYS A 34 -20.00 23.32 -3.61
CA LYS A 34 -19.48 23.33 -2.23
C LYS A 34 -20.07 22.25 -1.32
N GLN A 35 -20.72 21.24 -1.89
CA GLN A 35 -21.17 20.08 -1.13
C GLN A 35 -20.02 19.07 -1.02
N LYS A 36 -19.85 18.44 0.15
CA LYS A 36 -18.89 17.36 0.35
C LYS A 36 -19.57 16.00 0.13
N LEU A 37 -18.95 15.17 -0.68
CA LEU A 37 -19.28 13.76 -0.82
C LEU A 37 -18.38 12.96 0.12
N TYR A 38 -18.96 12.38 1.17
CA TYR A 38 -18.24 11.50 2.09
C TYR A 38 -18.33 10.05 1.65
N PHE A 39 -17.23 9.33 1.75
CA PHE A 39 -17.14 7.91 1.41
C PHE A 39 -16.08 7.20 2.27
N ASN A 40 -16.17 5.88 2.34
CA ASN A 40 -15.15 5.09 3.03
C ASN A 40 -13.98 4.82 2.06
N GLY A 41 -12.83 5.42 2.29
CA GLY A 41 -11.61 5.20 1.51
C GLY A 41 -11.07 3.77 1.56
N ASN A 42 -11.59 2.95 2.47
CA ASN A 42 -11.23 1.55 2.62
C ASN A 42 -12.25 0.58 1.99
N LEU A 43 -13.06 1.08 1.03
CA LEU A 43 -14.11 0.31 0.35
C LEU A 43 -13.64 -1.03 -0.24
N PHE A 44 -12.37 -1.11 -0.66
CA PHE A 44 -11.78 -2.27 -1.34
C PHE A 44 -10.87 -3.11 -0.44
N ARG A 45 -10.80 -2.83 0.85
CA ARG A 45 -10.06 -3.67 1.81
C ARG A 45 -10.66 -5.08 1.92
N ASN A 46 -11.98 -5.20 1.87
CA ASN A 46 -12.65 -6.48 1.78
C ASN A 46 -12.88 -6.83 0.31
N THR A 47 -12.71 -8.11 -0.05
CA THR A 47 -12.95 -8.59 -1.41
C THR A 47 -14.46 -8.55 -1.70
N ASP A 48 -14.94 -7.39 -2.10
CA ASP A 48 -16.31 -7.22 -2.58
C ASP A 48 -16.29 -7.24 -4.10
N ALA A 49 -16.50 -8.44 -4.66
CA ALA A 49 -16.51 -8.66 -6.10
C ALA A 49 -17.53 -7.75 -6.82
N ASN A 50 -18.66 -7.46 -6.18
CA ASN A 50 -19.68 -6.60 -6.75
C ASN A 50 -19.21 -5.16 -6.90
N LYS A 51 -18.51 -4.60 -5.89
CA LYS A 51 -17.97 -3.23 -5.98
C LYS A 51 -16.88 -3.11 -7.03
N ILE A 52 -15.99 -4.11 -7.10
CA ILE A 52 -14.93 -4.15 -8.11
C ILE A 52 -15.55 -4.26 -9.51
N SER A 53 -16.54 -5.14 -9.71
CA SER A 53 -17.25 -5.28 -11.00
C SER A 53 -17.87 -3.95 -11.44
N LYS A 54 -18.56 -3.24 -10.56
CA LYS A 54 -19.18 -1.94 -10.86
C LYS A 54 -18.16 -0.86 -11.25
N VAL A 55 -17.02 -0.80 -10.56
CA VAL A 55 -15.94 0.10 -10.97
C VAL A 55 -15.46 -0.26 -12.37
N LEU A 56 -15.24 -1.55 -12.63
CA LEU A 56 -14.81 -2.01 -13.95
C LEU A 56 -15.85 -1.69 -15.04
N GLU A 57 -17.13 -1.92 -14.78
CA GLU A 57 -18.22 -1.61 -15.71
C GLU A 57 -18.31 -0.12 -16.08
N SER A 58 -17.93 0.77 -15.17
CA SER A 58 -17.87 2.21 -15.40
C SER A 58 -16.69 2.69 -16.27
N LEU A 59 -15.79 1.78 -16.65
CA LEU A 59 -14.57 2.07 -17.39
C LEU A 59 -14.65 1.55 -18.83
N SER A 60 -13.85 2.14 -19.73
CA SER A 60 -13.67 1.63 -21.09
C SER A 60 -13.07 0.22 -21.08
N SER A 61 -13.32 -0.55 -22.15
CA SER A 61 -12.74 -1.90 -22.30
C SER A 61 -11.21 -1.89 -22.27
N GLU A 62 -10.58 -0.83 -22.78
CA GLU A 62 -9.13 -0.65 -22.72
C GLU A 62 -8.66 -0.46 -21.27
N ASP A 63 -9.32 0.42 -20.51
CA ASP A 63 -8.99 0.67 -19.10
C ASP A 63 -9.20 -0.58 -18.24
N GLN A 64 -10.27 -1.35 -18.49
CA GLN A 64 -10.49 -2.63 -17.84
C GLN A 64 -9.35 -3.61 -18.09
N SER A 65 -8.84 -3.68 -19.33
CA SER A 65 -7.70 -4.55 -19.68
C SER A 65 -6.44 -4.16 -18.91
N LYS A 66 -6.14 -2.84 -18.84
CA LYS A 66 -5.00 -2.30 -18.08
C LYS A 66 -5.09 -2.62 -16.58
N ILE A 67 -6.29 -2.50 -16.00
CA ILE A 67 -6.52 -2.86 -14.59
C ILE A 67 -6.29 -4.35 -14.36
N ARG A 68 -6.76 -5.22 -15.27
CA ARG A 68 -6.53 -6.67 -15.17
C ARG A 68 -5.04 -7.00 -15.25
N GLU A 69 -4.29 -6.37 -16.14
CA GLU A 69 -2.84 -6.55 -16.27
C GLU A 69 -2.10 -6.16 -14.98
N LEU A 70 -2.42 -4.98 -14.41
CA LEU A 70 -1.84 -4.58 -13.13
C LEU A 70 -2.24 -5.53 -12.00
N ASN A 71 -3.51 -5.96 -11.95
CA ASN A 71 -3.98 -6.91 -10.95
C ASN A 71 -3.24 -8.25 -11.02
N ASN A 72 -3.03 -8.78 -12.22
CA ASN A 72 -2.24 -10.01 -12.42
C ASN A 72 -0.79 -9.83 -11.94
N SER A 73 -0.17 -8.68 -12.23
CA SER A 73 1.18 -8.34 -11.74
C SER A 73 1.23 -8.26 -10.21
N LEU A 74 0.20 -7.72 -9.57
CA LEU A 74 0.07 -7.66 -8.12
C LEU A 74 -0.17 -9.03 -7.48
N GLU A 75 -0.92 -9.90 -8.14
CA GLU A 75 -1.14 -11.28 -7.67
C GLU A 75 0.14 -12.11 -7.72
N THR A 76 1.02 -11.84 -8.67
CA THR A 76 2.29 -12.53 -8.81
C THR A 76 3.42 -11.96 -7.94
N SER A 77 3.39 -10.67 -7.58
CA SER A 77 4.51 -10.01 -6.89
C SER A 77 4.16 -9.39 -5.53
N GLY A 78 2.87 -9.39 -5.14
CA GLY A 78 2.40 -8.76 -3.89
C GLY A 78 2.47 -7.24 -3.88
N CYS A 79 3.45 -6.63 -4.54
CA CYS A 79 3.54 -5.21 -4.81
C CYS A 79 4.24 -4.95 -6.16
N VAL A 80 3.93 -3.82 -6.79
CA VAL A 80 4.50 -3.41 -8.09
C VAL A 80 5.10 -2.01 -7.93
N PRO A 81 6.34 -1.75 -8.43
CA PRO A 81 6.91 -0.41 -8.45
C PRO A 81 6.00 0.59 -9.18
N TYR A 82 5.85 1.80 -8.64
CA TYR A 82 4.99 2.84 -9.24
C TYR A 82 5.30 3.13 -10.72
N PRO A 83 6.58 3.23 -11.15
CA PRO A 83 6.90 3.45 -12.57
C PRO A 83 6.39 2.32 -13.49
N THR A 84 6.37 1.08 -13.00
CA THR A 84 5.83 -0.07 -13.75
C THR A 84 4.31 0.03 -13.87
N ALA A 85 3.63 0.31 -12.76
CA ALA A 85 2.19 0.54 -12.76
C ALA A 85 1.79 1.71 -13.67
N LEU A 86 2.59 2.79 -13.68
CA LEU A 86 2.37 3.94 -14.54
C LEU A 86 2.51 3.60 -16.03
N LYS A 87 3.45 2.72 -16.41
CA LYS A 87 3.59 2.23 -17.80
C LYS A 87 2.37 1.42 -18.25
N ILE A 88 1.83 0.58 -17.38
CA ILE A 88 0.65 -0.27 -17.68
C ILE A 88 -0.61 0.60 -17.80
N MET A 89 -0.86 1.48 -16.85
CA MET A 89 -2.14 2.15 -16.70
C MET A 89 -2.21 3.55 -17.30
N GLY A 90 -1.06 4.21 -17.42
CA GLY A 90 -1.01 5.65 -17.69
C GLY A 90 -1.43 6.48 -16.47
N THR A 91 -1.10 7.78 -16.50
CA THR A 91 -1.27 8.68 -15.35
C THR A 91 -2.73 8.83 -14.93
N LYS A 92 -3.63 9.15 -15.89
CA LYS A 92 -5.05 9.46 -15.59
C LYS A 92 -5.79 8.29 -14.95
N LEU A 93 -5.63 7.08 -15.50
CA LEU A 93 -6.30 5.90 -14.96
C LEU A 93 -5.73 5.49 -13.61
N LEU A 94 -4.40 5.52 -13.45
CA LEU A 94 -3.75 5.17 -12.20
C LEU A 94 -4.18 6.13 -11.06
N GLU A 95 -4.18 7.44 -11.29
CA GLU A 95 -4.68 8.43 -10.33
C GLU A 95 -6.15 8.20 -9.96
N LYS A 96 -7.00 7.89 -10.96
CA LYS A 96 -8.41 7.61 -10.74
C LYS A 96 -8.61 6.41 -9.79
N VAL A 97 -7.97 5.29 -10.09
CA VAL A 97 -8.15 4.05 -9.30
C VAL A 97 -7.49 4.13 -7.91
N GLN A 98 -6.41 4.90 -7.76
CA GLN A 98 -5.83 5.21 -6.45
C GLN A 98 -6.73 6.11 -5.62
N SER A 99 -7.36 7.12 -6.22
CA SER A 99 -8.24 8.07 -5.53
C SER A 99 -9.46 7.40 -4.92
N ILE A 100 -10.02 6.39 -5.58
CA ILE A 100 -11.13 5.60 -5.05
C ILE A 100 -10.69 4.48 -4.11
N GLY A 101 -9.38 4.24 -3.97
CA GLY A 101 -8.83 3.21 -3.10
C GLY A 101 -8.85 1.79 -3.66
N LEU A 102 -9.00 1.62 -4.99
CA LEU A 102 -8.92 0.31 -5.64
C LEU A 102 -7.51 -0.28 -5.52
N PHE A 103 -6.49 0.56 -5.59
CA PHE A 103 -5.10 0.24 -5.32
C PHE A 103 -4.51 1.21 -4.31
N ASP A 104 -3.67 0.72 -3.42
CA ASP A 104 -2.95 1.49 -2.42
C ASP A 104 -1.58 1.91 -2.96
N LEU A 105 -1.17 3.16 -2.68
CA LEU A 105 0.17 3.66 -2.92
C LEU A 105 0.94 3.69 -1.60
N ASN A 106 1.98 2.91 -1.51
CA ASN A 106 2.87 2.86 -0.36
C ASN A 106 4.19 3.54 -0.70
N SER A 107 4.75 4.32 0.21
CA SER A 107 6.05 4.94 0.02
C SER A 107 7.06 4.42 1.03
N VAL A 108 8.26 4.19 0.54
CA VAL A 108 9.43 3.80 1.33
C VAL A 108 10.51 4.85 1.11
N SER A 109 11.02 5.45 2.17
CA SER A 109 12.06 6.47 2.09
C SER A 109 13.33 6.03 2.79
N ASN A 110 14.45 6.41 2.20
CA ASN A 110 15.80 6.15 2.70
C ASN A 110 16.54 7.41 3.16
N GLY A 111 15.82 8.53 3.25
CA GLY A 111 16.36 9.84 3.61
C GLY A 111 16.86 10.69 2.45
N SER A 112 17.21 10.11 1.31
CA SER A 112 17.59 10.81 0.07
C SER A 112 16.59 10.60 -1.06
N GLU A 113 15.92 9.45 -1.07
CA GLU A 113 14.93 9.09 -2.10
C GLU A 113 13.67 8.52 -1.47
N ILE A 114 12.54 8.74 -2.16
CA ILE A 114 11.25 8.12 -1.85
C ILE A 114 10.90 7.20 -3.01
N THR A 115 10.74 5.92 -2.72
CA THR A 115 10.31 4.91 -3.70
C THR A 115 8.86 4.53 -3.42
N TYR A 116 8.05 4.47 -4.47
CA TYR A 116 6.63 4.19 -4.38
C TYR A 116 6.31 2.81 -4.95
N PHE A 117 5.42 2.10 -4.24
CA PHE A 117 4.91 0.79 -4.64
C PHE A 117 3.38 0.78 -4.62
N ILE A 118 2.80 0.14 -5.61
CA ILE A 118 1.37 -0.15 -5.66
C ILE A 118 1.10 -1.49 -5.00
N THR A 119 0.05 -1.57 -4.19
CA THR A 119 -0.44 -2.80 -3.58
C THR A 119 -1.96 -2.92 -3.74
N LYS A 120 -2.49 -4.12 -3.62
CA LYS A 120 -3.92 -4.38 -3.60
C LYS A 120 -4.41 -4.38 -2.15
N PRO A 121 -5.34 -3.49 -1.76
CA PRO A 121 -5.82 -3.40 -0.38
C PRO A 121 -6.33 -4.75 0.16
N SER A 122 -7.10 -5.49 -0.65
CA SER A 122 -7.67 -6.78 -0.27
C SER A 122 -6.64 -7.88 -0.04
N SER A 123 -5.43 -7.78 -0.61
CA SER A 123 -4.38 -8.78 -0.41
C SER A 123 -3.87 -8.81 1.02
N PHE A 124 -3.92 -7.69 1.73
CA PHE A 124 -3.52 -7.59 3.13
C PHE A 124 -4.69 -7.79 4.09
N SER A 125 -5.89 -7.30 3.78
CA SER A 125 -7.06 -7.45 4.64
C SER A 125 -7.60 -8.87 4.69
N LYS A 126 -7.42 -9.66 3.64
CA LYS A 126 -7.88 -11.06 3.57
C LYS A 126 -7.27 -11.96 4.66
N TYR A 127 -6.11 -11.59 5.19
CA TYR A 127 -5.34 -12.39 6.14
C TYR A 127 -5.26 -11.77 7.53
N GLY A 128 -5.86 -10.59 7.74
CA GLY A 128 -5.83 -9.87 9.01
C GLY A 128 -7.15 -9.93 9.77
N ASN A 129 -7.06 -9.94 11.10
CA ASN A 129 -8.20 -9.65 11.96
C ASN A 129 -8.44 -8.13 11.90
N PRO A 130 -9.69 -7.62 11.77
CA PRO A 130 -10.00 -6.19 11.76
C PRO A 130 -9.46 -5.40 12.97
N LEU A 131 -9.18 -6.08 14.08
CA LEU A 131 -8.59 -5.49 15.28
C LEU A 131 -7.06 -5.30 15.20
N VAL A 132 -6.41 -5.69 14.10
CA VAL A 132 -4.95 -5.69 13.96
C VAL A 132 -4.53 -4.84 12.76
N GLU A 133 -5.05 -3.61 12.65
CA GLU A 133 -4.64 -2.67 11.60
C GLU A 133 -3.13 -2.40 11.59
N ASP A 134 -2.51 -2.32 12.77
CA ASP A 134 -1.06 -2.13 12.89
C ASP A 134 -0.25 -3.28 12.28
N ALA A 135 -0.69 -4.54 12.42
CA ALA A 135 0.02 -5.68 11.85
C ALA A 135 -0.06 -5.71 10.32
N LEU A 136 -1.17 -5.29 9.73
CA LEU A 136 -1.34 -5.19 8.27
C LEU A 136 -0.46 -4.09 7.67
N ASP A 137 -0.43 -2.91 8.29
CA ASP A 137 0.43 -1.81 7.85
C ASP A 137 1.92 -2.17 8.00
N LEU A 138 2.28 -2.85 9.09
CA LEU A 138 3.63 -3.35 9.28
C LEU A 138 4.00 -4.44 8.27
N ALA A 139 3.05 -5.31 7.89
CA ALA A 139 3.28 -6.31 6.84
C ALA A 139 3.45 -5.66 5.46
N LYS A 140 2.68 -4.62 5.13
CA LYS A 140 2.88 -3.82 3.89
C LYS A 140 4.26 -3.19 3.86
N ALA A 141 4.68 -2.54 4.96
CA ALA A 141 6.01 -1.95 5.08
C ALA A 141 7.11 -3.02 4.93
N PHE A 142 6.91 -4.19 5.51
CA PHE A 142 7.87 -5.29 5.43
C PHE A 142 7.97 -5.85 4.02
N VAL A 143 6.85 -6.11 3.33
CA VAL A 143 6.84 -6.53 1.92
C VAL A 143 7.50 -5.49 1.03
N ALA A 144 7.20 -4.20 1.22
CA ALA A 144 7.81 -3.11 0.45
C ALA A 144 9.34 -3.03 0.66
N SER A 145 9.81 -3.18 1.92
CA SER A 145 11.25 -3.19 2.24
C SER A 145 11.98 -4.40 1.66
N LEU A 146 11.36 -5.58 1.72
CA LEU A 146 11.90 -6.80 1.11
C LEU A 146 11.95 -6.68 -0.42
N SER A 147 10.90 -6.16 -1.04
CA SER A 147 10.84 -5.92 -2.49
C SER A 147 11.87 -4.89 -2.93
N TYR A 148 12.09 -3.83 -2.13
CA TYR A 148 13.18 -2.89 -2.36
C TYR A 148 14.54 -3.61 -2.35
N GLY A 149 14.81 -4.45 -1.34
CA GLY A 149 16.04 -5.22 -1.22
C GLY A 149 16.28 -6.20 -2.39
N MET A 150 15.19 -6.71 -3.00
CA MET A 150 15.27 -7.58 -4.16
C MET A 150 15.46 -6.80 -5.48
N ILE A 151 14.72 -5.73 -5.69
CA ILE A 151 14.67 -5.00 -6.97
C ILE A 151 15.82 -4.00 -7.08
N TYR A 152 16.04 -3.20 -6.04
CA TYR A 152 16.92 -2.03 -6.08
C TYR A 152 18.26 -2.22 -5.38
N SER A 153 18.41 -3.18 -4.44
CA SER A 153 19.68 -3.36 -3.74
C SER A 153 20.71 -4.07 -4.63
N PRO A 154 21.93 -3.51 -4.77
CA PRO A 154 23.01 -4.20 -5.48
C PRO A 154 23.55 -5.39 -4.68
N SER A 155 24.12 -6.36 -5.37
CA SER A 155 24.68 -7.59 -4.75
C SER A 155 25.75 -7.31 -3.69
N SER A 156 26.53 -6.23 -3.84
CA SER A 156 27.55 -5.80 -2.88
C SER A 156 26.97 -5.39 -1.52
N ARG A 157 25.71 -4.94 -1.45
CA ARG A 157 25.01 -4.60 -0.22
C ARG A 157 24.20 -5.75 0.36
N GLY A 158 23.98 -6.82 -0.40
CA GLY A 158 23.14 -7.94 0.00
C GLY A 158 21.78 -7.95 -0.72
N LYS A 159 21.82 -8.09 -2.06
CA LYS A 159 20.60 -8.27 -2.86
C LYS A 159 19.86 -9.54 -2.43
N ILE A 160 18.55 -9.43 -2.27
CA ILE A 160 17.69 -10.58 -1.99
C ILE A 160 17.41 -11.31 -3.31
N SER A 161 17.71 -12.60 -3.37
CA SER A 161 17.44 -13.43 -4.54
C SER A 161 16.13 -14.22 -4.43
N MET A 162 15.74 -14.62 -3.19
CA MET A 162 14.56 -15.45 -2.94
C MET A 162 13.82 -14.94 -1.71
N LEU A 163 12.78 -14.13 -1.91
CA LEU A 163 11.99 -13.53 -0.84
C LEU A 163 11.32 -14.57 0.07
N THR A 164 10.70 -15.58 -0.53
CA THR A 164 10.00 -16.63 0.21
C THR A 164 10.94 -17.44 1.10
N ALA A 165 12.14 -17.79 0.61
CA ALA A 165 13.13 -18.50 1.40
C ALA A 165 13.64 -17.66 2.58
N LEU A 166 13.87 -16.38 2.36
CA LEU A 166 14.29 -15.42 3.39
C LEU A 166 13.21 -15.26 4.46
N LEU A 167 11.96 -15.07 4.06
CA LEU A 167 10.83 -14.95 4.99
C LEU A 167 10.63 -16.24 5.80
N ASN A 168 10.69 -17.40 5.19
CA ASN A 168 10.58 -18.67 5.91
C ASN A 168 11.66 -18.81 6.98
N ARG A 169 12.91 -18.41 6.69
CA ARG A 169 13.97 -18.40 7.71
C ARG A 169 13.65 -17.45 8.87
N LEU A 170 13.17 -16.24 8.56
CA LEU A 170 12.80 -15.24 9.57
C LEU A 170 11.62 -15.68 10.44
N ILE A 171 10.58 -16.25 9.84
CA ILE A 171 9.38 -16.77 10.56
C ILE A 171 9.76 -17.93 11.48
N ASN A 172 10.72 -18.74 11.09
CA ASN A 172 11.26 -19.84 11.91
C ASN A 172 12.25 -19.35 12.99
N GLY A 173 12.44 -18.04 13.14
CA GLY A 173 13.26 -17.45 14.21
C GLY A 173 14.76 -17.43 13.93
N TYR A 174 15.18 -17.78 12.71
CA TYR A 174 16.59 -17.76 12.35
C TYR A 174 17.08 -16.36 12.01
N TRP A 175 18.35 -16.11 12.30
CA TRP A 175 19.05 -14.93 11.84
C TRP A 175 19.32 -15.00 10.34
N VAL A 176 19.20 -13.85 9.67
CA VAL A 176 19.50 -13.66 8.25
C VAL A 176 20.55 -12.56 8.13
N GLY A 177 21.52 -12.77 7.27
CA GLY A 177 22.67 -11.88 7.09
C GLY A 177 24.00 -12.67 7.16
N PRO A 178 25.19 -12.00 7.29
CA PRO A 178 25.31 -10.54 7.44
C PRO A 178 25.31 -9.77 6.11
N ALA A 179 24.62 -8.65 6.05
CA ALA A 179 24.57 -7.79 4.88
C ALA A 179 24.51 -6.30 5.30
N THR A 180 25.10 -5.41 4.49
CA THR A 180 25.07 -3.97 4.74
C THR A 180 23.64 -3.40 4.61
N ALA A 181 22.85 -3.91 3.66
CA ALA A 181 21.47 -3.53 3.43
C ALA A 181 20.59 -3.69 4.69
N ILE A 182 20.85 -4.72 5.50
CA ILE A 182 20.06 -4.98 6.71
C ILE A 182 20.11 -3.80 7.68
N GLY A 183 21.28 -3.25 7.96
CA GLY A 183 21.42 -2.10 8.88
C GLY A 183 20.95 -0.77 8.30
N GLN A 184 20.65 -0.71 7.01
CA GLN A 184 20.30 0.51 6.32
C GLN A 184 18.84 0.55 5.88
N ASP A 185 18.30 -0.56 5.37
CA ASP A 185 17.01 -0.59 4.67
C ASP A 185 15.85 -1.01 5.59
N TYR A 186 16.12 -1.49 6.82
CA TYR A 186 15.10 -2.02 7.75
C TYR A 186 14.96 -1.22 9.05
N GLN A 187 15.52 -0.01 9.14
CA GLN A 187 15.54 0.80 10.36
C GLN A 187 14.14 1.12 10.90
N ILE A 188 13.17 1.41 10.03
CA ILE A 188 11.79 1.66 10.46
C ILE A 188 11.14 0.40 11.05
N LEU A 189 11.45 -0.77 10.50
CA LEU A 189 10.94 -2.04 11.01
C LEU A 189 11.58 -2.44 12.33
N GLU A 190 12.84 -2.09 12.54
CA GLU A 190 13.52 -2.21 13.82
C GLU A 190 12.90 -1.28 14.86
N TYR A 191 12.72 0.01 14.52
CA TYR A 191 12.06 0.99 15.40
C TYR A 191 10.64 0.55 15.80
N LYS A 192 9.88 -0.05 14.88
CA LYS A 192 8.55 -0.62 15.14
C LYS A 192 8.60 -2.01 15.79
N ARG A 193 9.77 -2.51 16.12
CA ARG A 193 9.99 -3.84 16.72
C ARG A 193 9.38 -4.99 15.90
N VAL A 194 9.40 -4.87 14.60
CA VAL A 194 9.06 -5.96 13.68
C VAL A 194 10.25 -6.91 13.54
N VAL A 195 11.44 -6.34 13.42
CA VAL A 195 12.71 -7.07 13.35
C VAL A 195 13.67 -6.55 14.43
N GLU A 196 14.63 -7.39 14.79
CA GLU A 196 15.82 -7.01 15.57
C GLU A 196 17.03 -7.04 14.65
N ILE A 197 17.87 -6.00 14.73
CA ILE A 197 19.06 -5.85 13.91
C ILE A 197 20.29 -5.82 14.81
N VAL A 198 21.29 -6.64 14.50
CA VAL A 198 22.55 -6.71 15.25
C VAL A 198 23.72 -6.57 14.29
N GLN A 199 24.69 -5.74 14.66
CA GLN A 199 25.94 -5.61 13.90
C GLN A 199 26.75 -6.90 13.97
N ASP A 200 27.29 -7.33 12.83
CA ASP A 200 28.18 -8.48 12.76
C ASP A 200 29.53 -8.18 13.44
N LYS A 201 30.02 -9.13 14.25
CA LYS A 201 31.27 -8.96 14.99
C LYS A 201 32.51 -9.14 14.12
N GLN A 202 32.42 -9.95 13.07
CA GLN A 202 33.54 -10.28 12.18
C GLN A 202 33.64 -9.30 11.00
N TYR A 203 32.50 -8.77 10.54
CA TYR A 203 32.43 -7.91 9.37
C TYR A 203 31.87 -6.53 9.72
N PRO A 204 32.73 -5.54 10.07
CA PRO A 204 32.30 -4.19 10.40
C PRO A 204 31.43 -3.58 9.28
N GLY A 205 30.32 -2.96 9.65
CA GLY A 205 29.37 -2.37 8.69
C GLY A 205 28.38 -3.35 8.06
N ARG A 206 28.45 -4.63 8.42
CA ARG A 206 27.41 -5.61 8.08
C ARG A 206 26.55 -5.93 9.29
N PHE A 207 25.32 -6.31 9.02
CA PHE A 207 24.29 -6.51 10.04
C PHE A 207 23.51 -7.79 9.73
N SER A 208 23.03 -8.44 10.78
CA SER A 208 22.09 -9.56 10.71
C SER A 208 20.76 -9.14 11.32
N MET A 209 19.65 -9.71 10.84
CA MET A 209 18.33 -9.47 11.41
C MET A 209 17.60 -10.76 11.72
N ARG A 210 16.69 -10.69 12.70
CA ARG A 210 15.68 -11.72 12.95
C ARG A 210 14.30 -11.08 13.12
N LEU A 211 13.27 -11.85 12.87
CA LEU A 211 11.88 -11.41 13.01
C LEU A 211 11.46 -11.48 14.49
N LEU A 212 10.86 -10.40 15.01
CA LEU A 212 10.28 -10.34 16.34
C LEU A 212 8.76 -10.54 16.31
N LYS A 213 8.07 -9.99 15.29
CA LYS A 213 6.62 -10.12 15.11
C LYS A 213 6.32 -11.19 14.06
N LYS A 214 6.09 -12.41 14.54
CA LYS A 214 5.87 -13.57 13.67
C LYS A 214 4.59 -13.44 12.84
N ASP A 215 3.53 -12.85 13.38
CA ASP A 215 2.27 -12.54 12.72
C ASP A 215 2.47 -11.65 11.48
N VAL A 216 3.29 -10.59 11.60
CA VAL A 216 3.66 -9.71 10.48
C VAL A 216 4.39 -10.49 9.38
N GLY A 217 5.31 -11.36 9.75
CA GLY A 217 6.03 -12.22 8.80
C GLY A 217 5.12 -13.23 8.10
N GLU A 218 4.19 -13.84 8.82
CA GLU A 218 3.23 -14.80 8.26
C GLU A 218 2.26 -14.11 7.28
N ILE A 219 1.78 -12.89 7.59
CA ILE A 219 0.98 -12.09 6.67
C ILE A 219 1.78 -11.76 5.42
N ALA A 220 3.03 -11.27 5.57
CA ALA A 220 3.91 -10.97 4.46
C ALA A 220 4.16 -12.18 3.56
N LEU A 221 4.42 -13.36 4.15
CA LEU A 221 4.63 -14.60 3.41
C LEU A 221 3.38 -15.04 2.63
N LYS A 222 2.20 -14.92 3.23
CA LYS A 222 0.94 -15.24 2.54
C LYS A 222 0.69 -14.34 1.33
N VAL A 223 0.99 -13.04 1.44
CA VAL A 223 0.88 -12.10 0.32
C VAL A 223 1.87 -12.44 -0.79
N LEU A 224 3.10 -12.81 -0.44
CA LEU A 224 4.16 -13.13 -1.41
C LEU A 224 4.05 -14.53 -2.02
N ASN A 225 3.42 -15.49 -1.34
CA ASN A 225 3.24 -16.86 -1.87
C ASN A 225 2.23 -16.94 -3.03
N PHE A 226 1.47 -15.89 -3.28
CA PHE A 226 0.61 -15.79 -4.46
C PHE A 226 1.36 -15.27 -5.69
N GLY A 227 2.69 -15.11 -5.62
CA GLY A 227 3.52 -14.78 -6.76
C GLY A 227 4.98 -14.48 -6.50
N ASN A 228 5.79 -14.68 -7.51
CA ASN A 228 7.19 -14.32 -7.50
C ASN A 228 7.36 -12.86 -7.92
N ALA A 229 8.12 -12.07 -7.16
CA ALA A 229 8.51 -10.74 -7.57
C ALA A 229 9.43 -10.82 -8.80
N SER A 230 9.03 -10.18 -9.89
CA SER A 230 9.77 -10.19 -11.14
C SER A 230 11.08 -9.38 -11.07
N GLU A 231 12.10 -9.94 -11.69
CA GLU A 231 13.48 -9.47 -11.72
C GLU A 231 13.72 -8.33 -12.72
N ASP A 232 13.10 -7.20 -12.74
CA ASP A 232 13.58 -6.14 -13.62
C ASP A 232 13.53 -4.76 -12.97
N ILE A 233 14.67 -4.25 -12.65
CA ILE A 233 15.21 -2.89 -12.86
C ILE A 233 16.34 -2.63 -11.85
N LEU A 234 17.54 -2.52 -12.37
CA LEU A 234 18.74 -2.03 -11.69
C LEU A 234 18.62 -0.54 -11.39
N LEU A 235 18.74 -0.13 -10.12
CA LEU A 235 19.33 1.16 -9.75
C LEU A 235 19.59 1.28 -8.23
N HIS A 236 20.66 1.90 -7.91
CA HIS A 236 21.39 2.37 -6.72
C HIS A 236 20.70 2.31 -5.34
N GLY A 237 21.38 1.71 -4.39
CA GLY A 237 20.92 1.50 -3.03
C GLY A 237 21.01 2.70 -2.10
N SER A 238 19.98 2.88 -1.32
CA SER A 238 19.88 3.88 -0.28
C SER A 238 18.99 3.40 0.89
N LYS A 239 19.09 4.06 2.02
CA LYS A 239 18.47 3.65 3.30
C LYS A 239 16.95 3.85 3.30
N ILE A 240 16.20 2.90 3.87
CA ILE A 240 14.77 3.08 4.15
C ILE A 240 14.62 3.66 5.56
N LEU A 241 14.20 4.91 5.67
CA LEU A 241 14.02 5.63 6.93
C LEU A 241 12.55 5.82 7.32
N SER A 242 11.63 5.78 6.36
CA SER A 242 10.22 5.97 6.66
C SER A 242 9.30 5.14 5.74
N TYR A 243 8.10 4.92 6.24
CA TYR A 243 6.99 4.34 5.50
C TYR A 243 5.77 5.24 5.68
N GLU A 244 5.14 5.66 4.59
CA GLU A 244 3.90 6.43 4.64
C GLU A 244 2.70 5.54 4.34
N LYS A 245 1.67 5.69 5.18
CA LYS A 245 0.42 4.94 5.04
C LYS A 245 -0.30 5.28 3.73
N PRO A 246 -1.00 4.32 3.11
CA PRO A 246 -1.72 4.51 1.85
C PRO A 246 -2.77 5.63 1.91
N GLU A 247 -3.41 5.82 3.06
CA GLU A 247 -4.44 6.84 3.28
C GLU A 247 -3.89 8.25 3.02
N LYS A 248 -2.71 8.55 3.54
CA LYS A 248 -2.05 9.85 3.33
C LYS A 248 -1.69 10.06 1.85
N ASN A 249 -1.19 9.01 1.20
CA ASN A 249 -0.87 9.07 -0.23
C ASN A 249 -2.13 9.25 -1.10
N ARG A 250 -3.26 8.63 -0.75
CA ARG A 250 -4.55 8.86 -1.42
C ARG A 250 -5.00 10.31 -1.30
N GLU A 251 -4.92 10.91 -0.12
CA GLU A 251 -5.26 12.32 0.10
C GLU A 251 -4.39 13.24 -0.79
N VAL A 252 -3.09 13.00 -0.81
CA VAL A 252 -2.15 13.77 -1.66
C VAL A 252 -2.49 13.60 -3.14
N THR A 253 -2.79 12.38 -3.59
CA THR A 253 -3.18 12.10 -4.98
C THR A 253 -4.46 12.85 -5.34
N ARG A 254 -5.49 12.82 -4.49
CA ARG A 254 -6.75 13.56 -4.72
C ARG A 254 -6.53 15.08 -4.81
N LYS A 255 -5.69 15.64 -3.96
CA LYS A 255 -5.38 17.09 -4.00
C LYS A 255 -4.70 17.53 -5.30
N LYS A 256 -3.96 16.63 -5.95
CA LYS A 256 -3.23 16.88 -7.22
C LYS A 256 -4.05 16.61 -8.47
N GLN A 257 -5.23 15.99 -8.36
CA GLN A 257 -6.05 15.64 -9.52
C GLN A 257 -6.53 16.87 -10.30
N THR A 258 -6.62 16.70 -11.63
CA THR A 258 -7.27 17.67 -12.51
C THR A 258 -8.79 17.66 -12.28
N PHE A 259 -9.47 18.76 -12.69
CA PHE A 259 -10.92 18.87 -12.59
C PHE A 259 -11.67 17.70 -13.27
N GLU A 260 -11.22 17.31 -14.47
CA GLU A 260 -11.81 16.18 -15.22
C GLU A 260 -11.64 14.83 -14.48
N SER A 261 -10.44 14.59 -13.92
CA SER A 261 -10.18 13.38 -13.12
C SER A 261 -11.04 13.33 -11.86
N LYS A 262 -11.21 14.45 -11.16
CA LYS A 262 -12.09 14.58 -10.00
C LYS A 262 -13.55 14.28 -10.36
N ARG A 263 -14.06 14.88 -11.45
CA ARG A 263 -15.43 14.65 -11.91
C ARG A 263 -15.67 13.17 -12.22
N SER A 264 -14.77 12.54 -12.97
CA SER A 264 -14.86 11.11 -13.29
C SER A 264 -14.82 10.22 -12.04
N MET A 265 -14.01 10.57 -11.03
CA MET A 265 -13.95 9.89 -9.75
C MET A 265 -15.28 10.04 -8.97
N VAL A 266 -15.82 11.26 -8.89
CA VAL A 266 -17.10 11.55 -8.23
C VAL A 266 -18.25 10.78 -8.87
N ASP A 267 -18.28 10.70 -10.19
CA ASP A 267 -19.32 9.95 -10.92
C ASP A 267 -19.25 8.45 -10.60
N THR A 268 -18.03 7.88 -10.54
CA THR A 268 -17.81 6.49 -10.11
C THR A 268 -18.28 6.25 -8.67
N LEU A 269 -17.95 7.17 -7.75
CA LEU A 269 -18.40 7.07 -6.34
C LEU A 269 -19.92 7.21 -6.19
N ARG A 270 -20.56 8.06 -7.00
CA ARG A 270 -22.03 8.19 -7.03
C ARG A 270 -22.70 6.90 -7.51
N THR A 271 -22.17 6.28 -8.55
CA THR A 271 -22.66 4.99 -9.05
C THR A 271 -22.58 3.92 -7.95
N LEU A 272 -21.47 3.85 -7.23
CA LEU A 272 -21.30 2.92 -6.10
C LEU A 272 -22.28 3.19 -4.94
N ARG A 273 -22.67 4.46 -4.73
CA ARG A 273 -23.55 4.87 -3.64
C ARG A 273 -25.04 4.64 -3.91
N ASN A 274 -25.49 4.88 -5.16
CA ASN A 274 -26.93 4.87 -5.48
C ASN A 274 -27.53 3.46 -5.49
N GLU A 275 -26.76 2.44 -5.24
CA GLU A 275 -27.17 1.04 -5.28
C GLU A 275 -26.98 0.30 -3.94
N ILE A 276 -26.68 1.05 -2.85
CA ILE A 276 -26.73 0.61 -1.47
C ILE A 276 -27.99 1.18 -0.82
#